data_611ecb34da09b317e038bdc9eb657726
#
_entry.id   611ecb34da09b317e038bdc9eb657726
#
_cell.length_a   1.000
_cell.length_b   1.000
_cell.length_c   1.000
_cell.angle_alpha   90.00
_cell.angle_beta   90.00
_cell.angle_gamma   90.00
#
_symmetry.space_group_name_H-M   'P 1'
#
loop_
_entity.id
_entity.type
_entity.pdbx_description
1 polymer ?
#
loop_
_entity_poly.entity_id
_entity_poly.type
_entity_poly.pdbx_seq_one_letter_code
_entity_poly.pdbx_strand_id
1 'polypeptide(L)'
;RLFKAYSQSASTLNLLRAFSHGGFADLKKVHTWNLGYIKKSPQAKKFKDLEDKIADALAFMDACGINSEFNRRLKTVNFWTSHEALHLPFEESMTRIDSTTGEYHATSAHFVWIGDRTRQLDGGHVEYCRGIENPIGIKCGPTSKPDEIVKICNLINPKNEKGKITLISRFGHDSVEKYLPKLIRGVKKEGVNVIWSCDPMHGNTIQSTTGYKTRRFNNVLKEVKDVFAVHQSEGTYAGGLHIEMTGQNVTECTGGAKNI
;
A
#
# COMPACT_ATOMS: atom_id res chain seq x y z
N ARG A 1 -11.99 -4.79 22.24
CA ARG A 1 -11.73 -5.28 20.88
C ARG A 1 -10.41 -4.72 20.33
N LEU A 2 -10.13 -3.41 20.47
CA LEU A 2 -8.92 -2.77 19.91
C LEU A 2 -7.63 -3.36 20.49
N PHE A 3 -7.50 -3.56 21.80
CA PHE A 3 -6.34 -4.23 22.40
C PHE A 3 -6.11 -5.63 21.84
N LYS A 4 -7.19 -6.40 21.62
CA LYS A 4 -7.07 -7.74 21.02
C LYS A 4 -6.61 -7.64 19.58
N ALA A 5 -7.10 -6.67 18.80
CA ALA A 5 -6.66 -6.44 17.43
C ALA A 5 -5.17 -6.07 17.38
N TYR A 6 -4.71 -5.16 18.26
CA TYR A 6 -3.30 -4.81 18.38
C TYR A 6 -2.42 -6.01 18.72
N SER A 7 -2.78 -6.78 19.75
CA SER A 7 -2.00 -7.96 20.16
C SER A 7 -1.89 -9.00 19.05
N GLN A 8 -2.99 -9.24 18.33
CA GLN A 8 -2.99 -10.14 17.18
C GLN A 8 -2.15 -9.62 16.02
N SER A 9 -2.23 -8.32 15.72
CA SER A 9 -1.42 -7.67 14.69
C SER A 9 0.07 -7.79 15.00
N ALA A 10 0.49 -7.46 16.22
CA ALA A 10 1.87 -7.56 16.65
C ALA A 10 2.41 -9.01 16.61
N SER A 11 1.61 -9.98 17.09
CA SER A 11 1.97 -11.40 17.08
C SER A 11 2.08 -11.92 15.65
N THR A 12 1.15 -11.55 14.76
CA THR A 12 1.18 -11.94 13.35
C THR A 12 2.40 -11.35 12.64
N LEU A 13 2.72 -10.08 12.90
CA LEU A 13 3.92 -9.45 12.34
C LEU A 13 5.20 -10.17 12.75
N ASN A 14 5.33 -10.51 14.05
CA ASN A 14 6.48 -11.25 14.55
C ASN A 14 6.59 -12.63 13.92
N LEU A 15 5.47 -13.33 13.75
CA LEU A 15 5.42 -14.63 13.07
C LEU A 15 5.85 -14.51 11.60
N LEU A 16 5.34 -13.52 10.85
CA LEU A 16 5.73 -13.27 9.47
C LEU A 16 7.23 -12.96 9.34
N ARG A 17 7.76 -12.15 10.26
CA ARG A 17 9.20 -11.84 10.30
C ARG A 17 10.05 -13.08 10.58
N ALA A 18 9.62 -13.92 11.52
CA ALA A 18 10.30 -15.19 11.82
C ALA A 18 10.32 -16.12 10.59
N PHE A 19 9.22 -16.29 9.91
CA PHE A 19 9.14 -17.09 8.67
C PHE A 19 10.00 -16.50 7.55
N SER A 20 9.94 -15.20 7.34
CA SER A 20 10.76 -14.52 6.34
C SER A 20 12.26 -14.73 6.61
N HIS A 21 12.71 -14.52 7.85
CA HIS A 21 14.10 -14.76 8.23
C HIS A 21 14.50 -16.24 8.18
N GLY A 22 13.56 -17.16 8.41
CA GLY A 22 13.72 -18.60 8.27
C GLY A 22 13.80 -19.09 6.82
N GLY A 23 13.81 -18.20 5.85
CA GLY A 23 13.95 -18.53 4.42
C GLY A 23 12.63 -18.88 3.72
N PHE A 24 11.48 -18.54 4.33
CA PHE A 24 10.18 -18.73 3.67
C PHE A 24 9.97 -17.73 2.52
N ALA A 25 10.64 -16.59 2.55
CA ALA A 25 10.63 -15.58 1.49
C ALA A 25 11.79 -15.72 0.49
N ASP A 26 12.49 -16.86 0.47
CA ASP A 26 13.54 -17.12 -0.51
C ASP A 26 12.98 -17.07 -1.93
N LEU A 27 13.63 -16.29 -2.81
CA LEU A 27 13.16 -16.04 -4.18
C LEU A 27 12.97 -17.33 -4.98
N LYS A 28 13.82 -18.35 -4.76
CA LYS A 28 13.67 -19.66 -5.42
C LYS A 28 12.41 -20.38 -4.96
N LYS A 29 12.08 -20.31 -3.65
CA LYS A 29 10.84 -20.89 -3.12
C LYS A 29 9.61 -20.15 -3.62
N VAL A 30 9.64 -18.82 -3.58
CA VAL A 30 8.54 -17.97 -4.10
C VAL A 30 8.30 -18.24 -5.57
N HIS A 31 9.35 -18.37 -6.36
CA HIS A 31 9.25 -18.74 -7.77
C HIS A 31 8.57 -20.11 -7.95
N THR A 32 8.95 -21.13 -7.17
CA THR A 32 8.33 -22.45 -7.21
C THR A 32 6.82 -22.40 -6.87
N TRP A 33 6.41 -21.58 -5.92
CA TRP A 33 4.99 -21.41 -5.59
C TRP A 33 4.22 -20.73 -6.71
N ASN A 34 4.80 -19.69 -7.33
CA ASN A 34 4.21 -19.03 -8.49
C ASN A 34 4.02 -20.01 -9.66
N LEU A 35 4.99 -20.88 -9.92
CA LEU A 35 4.87 -21.95 -10.90
C LEU A 35 3.66 -22.85 -10.64
N GLY A 36 3.47 -23.27 -9.39
CA GLY A 36 2.34 -24.10 -8.98
C GLY A 36 0.99 -23.41 -9.16
N TYR A 37 0.92 -22.09 -8.95
CA TYR A 37 -0.27 -21.30 -9.16
C TYR A 37 -0.56 -21.06 -10.64
N ILE A 38 0.45 -20.68 -11.41
CA ILE A 38 0.34 -20.38 -12.84
C ILE A 38 -0.13 -21.62 -13.63
N LYS A 39 0.40 -22.81 -13.31
CA LYS A 39 -0.01 -24.07 -13.96
C LYS A 39 -1.50 -24.39 -13.83
N LYS A 40 -2.14 -23.90 -12.76
CA LYS A 40 -3.58 -24.05 -12.50
C LYS A 40 -4.43 -22.91 -13.08
N SER A 41 -3.80 -21.86 -13.60
CA SER A 41 -4.48 -20.70 -14.16
C SER A 41 -4.88 -20.92 -15.60
N PRO A 42 -6.09 -20.52 -16.05
CA PRO A 42 -6.46 -20.48 -17.46
C PRO A 42 -5.53 -19.63 -18.33
N GLN A 43 -4.75 -18.76 -17.71
CA GLN A 43 -3.82 -17.83 -18.35
C GLN A 43 -2.35 -18.32 -18.33
N ALA A 44 -2.13 -19.59 -17.96
CA ALA A 44 -0.78 -20.17 -17.82
C ALA A 44 0.16 -19.86 -19.01
N LYS A 45 -0.35 -19.94 -20.24
CA LYS A 45 0.44 -19.65 -21.46
C LYS A 45 0.99 -18.22 -21.50
N LYS A 46 0.25 -17.21 -21.02
CA LYS A 46 0.70 -15.81 -21.00
C LYS A 46 1.86 -15.55 -20.05
N PHE A 47 1.93 -16.33 -18.99
CA PHE A 47 2.94 -16.14 -17.94
C PHE A 47 4.17 -17.03 -18.15
N LYS A 48 4.10 -18.01 -19.06
CA LYS A 48 5.20 -18.95 -19.26
C LYS A 48 6.49 -18.26 -19.67
N ASP A 49 6.45 -17.33 -20.62
CA ASP A 49 7.63 -16.59 -21.07
C ASP A 49 8.25 -15.73 -19.95
N LEU A 50 7.41 -15.16 -19.06
CA LEU A 50 7.89 -14.42 -17.91
C LEU A 50 8.52 -15.35 -16.87
N GLU A 51 7.90 -16.50 -16.65
CA GLU A 51 8.35 -17.55 -15.76
C GLU A 51 9.73 -18.09 -16.18
N ASP A 52 9.89 -18.41 -17.44
CA ASP A 52 11.16 -18.90 -18.02
C ASP A 52 12.27 -17.84 -17.84
N LYS A 53 11.99 -16.56 -18.11
CA LYS A 53 12.94 -15.45 -17.89
C LYS A 53 13.35 -15.29 -16.43
N ILE A 54 12.43 -15.47 -15.49
CA ILE A 54 12.74 -15.40 -14.06
C ILE A 54 13.61 -16.60 -13.66
N ALA A 55 13.29 -17.81 -14.15
CA ALA A 55 14.06 -19.01 -13.89
C ALA A 55 15.51 -18.85 -14.41
N ASP A 56 15.69 -18.36 -15.64
CA ASP A 56 16.99 -18.10 -16.25
C ASP A 56 17.79 -17.06 -15.44
N ALA A 57 17.13 -15.97 -15.02
CA ALA A 57 17.77 -14.94 -14.23
C ALA A 57 18.24 -15.48 -12.85
N LEU A 58 17.43 -16.28 -12.18
CA LEU A 58 17.79 -16.90 -10.91
C LEU A 58 18.93 -17.92 -11.08
N ALA A 59 18.93 -18.69 -12.16
CA ALA A 59 20.00 -19.63 -12.49
C ALA A 59 21.32 -18.92 -12.78
N PHE A 60 21.26 -17.81 -13.53
CA PHE A 60 22.43 -16.98 -13.81
C PHE A 60 23.01 -16.36 -12.53
N MET A 61 22.16 -15.79 -11.67
CA MET A 61 22.59 -15.24 -10.37
C MET A 61 23.30 -16.31 -9.52
N ASP A 62 22.74 -17.52 -9.46
CA ASP A 62 23.31 -18.64 -8.72
C ASP A 62 24.67 -19.05 -9.27
N ALA A 63 24.81 -19.13 -10.59
CA ALA A 63 26.07 -19.40 -11.27
C ALA A 63 27.16 -18.34 -10.99
N CYS A 64 26.74 -17.09 -10.75
CA CYS A 64 27.62 -15.99 -10.34
C CYS A 64 27.91 -15.98 -8.83
N GLY A 65 27.46 -16.96 -8.06
CA GLY A 65 27.60 -17.00 -6.60
C GLY A 65 26.64 -16.05 -5.84
N ILE A 66 25.68 -15.45 -6.55
CA ILE A 66 24.67 -14.57 -5.94
C ILE A 66 23.47 -15.44 -5.56
N ASN A 67 23.51 -16.05 -4.39
CA ASN A 67 22.45 -16.92 -3.88
C ASN A 67 22.00 -16.53 -2.47
N SER A 68 20.95 -17.16 -1.98
CA SER A 68 20.36 -16.87 -0.68
C SER A 68 21.23 -17.29 0.53
N GLU A 69 22.25 -18.11 0.34
CA GLU A 69 23.18 -18.48 1.41
C GLU A 69 24.09 -17.30 1.75
N PHE A 70 24.62 -16.62 0.74
CA PHE A 70 25.55 -15.50 0.90
C PHE A 70 24.87 -14.14 0.90
N ASN A 71 23.66 -14.02 0.30
CA ASN A 71 22.94 -12.76 0.24
C ASN A 71 21.57 -12.85 0.93
N ARG A 72 21.52 -12.37 2.19
CA ARG A 72 20.30 -12.36 3.00
C ARG A 72 19.15 -11.62 2.33
N ARG A 73 19.41 -10.61 1.48
CA ARG A 73 18.36 -9.85 0.79
C ARG A 73 17.54 -10.70 -0.18
N LEU A 74 18.06 -11.82 -0.66
CA LEU A 74 17.37 -12.73 -1.55
C LEU A 74 16.36 -13.66 -0.84
N LYS A 75 16.39 -13.69 0.49
CA LYS A 75 15.52 -14.58 1.31
C LYS A 75 14.71 -13.85 2.36
N THR A 76 14.78 -12.54 2.43
CA THR A 76 14.04 -11.75 3.42
C THR A 76 13.16 -10.70 2.75
N VAL A 77 11.97 -10.51 3.32
CA VAL A 77 11.03 -9.43 2.97
C VAL A 77 10.73 -8.65 4.24
N ASN A 78 10.69 -7.33 4.14
CA ASN A 78 10.30 -6.47 5.25
C ASN A 78 8.78 -6.41 5.34
N PHE A 79 8.27 -6.66 6.53
CA PHE A 79 6.85 -6.53 6.87
C PHE A 79 6.66 -5.41 7.88
N TRP A 80 5.65 -4.59 7.64
CA TRP A 80 5.28 -3.44 8.46
C TRP A 80 3.77 -3.48 8.71
N THR A 81 3.34 -3.05 9.89
CA THR A 81 1.92 -2.89 10.18
C THR A 81 1.44 -1.50 9.78
N SER A 82 0.20 -1.42 9.31
CA SER A 82 -0.44 -0.15 8.95
C SER A 82 -1.94 -0.20 9.21
N HIS A 83 -2.54 0.93 9.54
CA HIS A 83 -4.00 1.09 9.60
C HIS A 83 -4.42 2.56 9.44
N GLU A 84 -5.73 2.79 9.24
CA GLU A 84 -6.31 4.12 9.29
C GLU A 84 -6.33 4.61 10.75
N ALA A 85 -5.78 5.79 11.00
CA ALA A 85 -5.84 6.46 12.31
C ALA A 85 -7.25 7.02 12.57
N LEU A 86 -8.28 6.17 12.50
CA LEU A 86 -9.68 6.59 12.58
C LEU A 86 -10.13 6.92 14.00
N HIS A 87 -9.68 6.14 14.97
CA HIS A 87 -10.14 6.23 16.37
C HIS A 87 -9.09 6.93 17.23
N LEU A 88 -9.11 8.25 17.24
CA LEU A 88 -8.10 9.08 17.89
C LEU A 88 -7.84 8.73 19.37
N PRO A 89 -8.85 8.44 20.23
CA PRO A 89 -8.57 8.01 21.61
C PRO A 89 -7.73 6.73 21.70
N PHE A 90 -7.85 5.81 20.74
CA PHE A 90 -6.98 4.64 20.66
C PHE A 90 -5.56 5.04 20.23
N GLU A 91 -5.43 5.85 19.21
CA GLU A 91 -4.13 6.32 18.72
C GLU A 91 -3.38 7.10 19.80
N GLU A 92 -4.06 8.01 20.51
CA GLU A 92 -3.50 8.74 21.63
C GLU A 92 -3.00 7.80 22.74
N SER A 93 -3.83 6.82 23.13
CA SER A 93 -3.46 5.83 24.14
C SER A 93 -2.27 4.96 23.77
N MET A 94 -1.98 4.82 22.47
CA MET A 94 -0.86 4.05 21.92
C MET A 94 0.35 4.92 21.53
N THR A 95 0.26 6.23 21.68
CA THR A 95 1.37 7.14 21.38
C THR A 95 2.40 7.14 22.52
N ARG A 96 3.67 7.11 22.18
CA ARG A 96 4.79 7.07 23.13
C ARG A 96 5.88 8.06 22.71
N ILE A 97 6.62 8.52 23.69
CA ILE A 97 7.83 9.30 23.49
C ILE A 97 8.99 8.32 23.33
N ASP A 98 9.77 8.49 22.26
CA ASP A 98 11.06 7.82 22.13
C ASP A 98 12.04 8.45 23.12
N SER A 99 12.55 7.65 24.07
CA SER A 99 13.46 8.12 25.11
C SER A 99 14.82 8.61 24.58
N THR A 100 15.17 8.28 23.35
CA THR A 100 16.44 8.68 22.73
C THR A 100 16.35 9.99 21.97
N THR A 101 15.21 10.25 21.33
CA THR A 101 15.00 11.45 20.50
C THR A 101 14.09 12.49 21.15
N GLY A 102 13.24 12.09 22.10
CA GLY A 102 12.20 12.95 22.68
C GLY A 102 10.98 13.13 21.78
N GLU A 103 10.93 12.46 20.64
CA GLU A 103 9.87 12.60 19.64
C GLU A 103 8.70 11.63 19.90
N TYR A 104 7.50 12.01 19.48
CA TYR A 104 6.30 11.19 19.65
C TYR A 104 6.14 10.21 18.49
N HIS A 105 5.83 8.96 18.82
CA HIS A 105 5.55 7.91 17.85
C HIS A 105 4.22 7.21 18.17
N ALA A 106 3.40 7.01 17.14
CA ALA A 106 2.29 6.06 17.21
C ALA A 106 2.87 4.65 17.27
N THR A 107 2.64 3.93 18.38
CA THR A 107 3.05 2.53 18.51
C THR A 107 1.93 1.55 18.15
N SER A 108 0.79 2.07 17.72
CA SER A 108 -0.34 1.28 17.19
C SER A 108 0.00 0.57 15.89
N ALA A 109 0.82 1.19 15.02
CA ALA A 109 1.38 0.64 13.80
C ALA A 109 2.64 1.41 13.37
N HIS A 110 3.38 0.87 12.39
CA HIS A 110 4.53 1.54 11.81
C HIS A 110 4.13 2.70 10.89
N PHE A 111 3.03 2.53 10.17
CA PHE A 111 2.47 3.48 9.23
C PHE A 111 1.00 3.68 9.52
N VAL A 112 0.56 4.91 9.64
CA VAL A 112 -0.85 5.25 9.82
C VAL A 112 -1.32 6.19 8.72
N TRP A 113 -2.60 6.14 8.36
CA TRP A 113 -3.11 7.06 7.35
C TRP A 113 -4.37 7.80 7.78
N ILE A 114 -4.53 8.98 7.21
CA ILE A 114 -5.73 9.81 7.32
C ILE A 114 -6.69 9.39 6.22
N GLY A 115 -7.94 9.08 6.59
CA GLY A 115 -9.00 8.75 5.66
C GLY A 115 -9.43 9.94 4.79
N ASP A 116 -10.05 9.65 3.63
CA ASP A 116 -10.56 10.69 2.73
C ASP A 116 -11.63 11.58 3.38
N ARG A 117 -12.35 11.05 4.36
CA ARG A 117 -13.41 11.76 5.10
C ARG A 117 -12.92 12.51 6.34
N THR A 118 -11.69 12.28 6.78
CA THR A 118 -11.13 12.81 8.05
C THR A 118 -9.90 13.71 7.81
N ARG A 119 -9.67 14.16 6.57
CA ARG A 119 -8.51 14.96 6.16
C ARG A 119 -8.75 16.48 6.15
N GLN A 120 -9.71 16.97 6.94
CA GLN A 120 -9.92 18.41 7.10
C GLN A 120 -8.66 19.04 7.70
N LEU A 121 -8.24 20.19 7.15
CA LEU A 121 -6.98 20.84 7.53
C LEU A 121 -6.93 21.20 9.02
N ASP A 122 -8.08 21.60 9.59
CA ASP A 122 -8.29 21.94 11.00
C ASP A 122 -8.81 20.76 11.82
N GLY A 123 -8.84 19.56 11.26
CA GLY A 123 -9.38 18.37 11.90
C GLY A 123 -8.40 17.67 12.83
N GLY A 124 -8.93 17.02 13.86
CA GLY A 124 -8.13 16.30 14.86
C GLY A 124 -7.23 15.21 14.29
N HIS A 125 -7.60 14.58 13.16
CA HIS A 125 -6.79 13.55 12.52
C HIS A 125 -5.52 14.13 11.88
N VAL A 126 -5.63 15.31 11.26
CA VAL A 126 -4.47 16.02 10.69
C VAL A 126 -3.58 16.52 11.83
N GLU A 127 -4.17 17.08 12.88
CA GLU A 127 -3.43 17.56 14.06
C GLU A 127 -2.70 16.41 14.78
N TYR A 128 -3.33 15.27 14.96
CA TYR A 128 -2.68 14.08 15.52
C TYR A 128 -1.47 13.66 14.67
N CYS A 129 -1.66 13.53 13.35
CA CYS A 129 -0.58 13.13 12.45
C CYS A 129 0.56 14.15 12.36
N ARG A 130 0.29 15.44 12.60
CA ARG A 130 1.32 16.49 12.70
C ARG A 130 2.23 16.27 13.91
N GLY A 131 1.71 15.67 14.97
CA GLY A 131 2.42 15.48 16.24
C GLY A 131 3.23 14.20 16.36
N ILE A 132 3.28 13.34 15.35
CA ILE A 132 3.99 12.06 15.40
C ILE A 132 5.03 11.92 14.29
N GLU A 133 6.11 11.17 14.59
CA GLU A 133 7.22 10.97 13.65
C GLU A 133 7.03 9.80 12.66
N ASN A 134 6.00 8.99 12.82
CA ASN A 134 5.70 7.92 11.87
C ASN A 134 5.55 8.44 10.43
N PRO A 135 5.86 7.65 9.40
CA PRO A 135 5.43 7.94 8.05
C PRO A 135 3.89 7.91 7.97
N ILE A 136 3.31 8.86 7.25
CA ILE A 136 1.87 9.14 7.20
C ILE A 136 1.32 8.96 5.80
N GLY A 137 0.20 8.22 5.69
CA GLY A 137 -0.60 8.16 4.49
C GLY A 137 -1.73 9.19 4.48
N ILE A 138 -2.09 9.70 3.31
CA ILE A 138 -3.25 10.58 3.12
C ILE A 138 -4.08 10.02 1.97
N LYS A 139 -5.32 9.63 2.24
CA LYS A 139 -6.26 9.18 1.20
C LYS A 139 -6.73 10.36 0.38
N CYS A 140 -6.63 10.23 -0.95
CA CYS A 140 -7.00 11.26 -1.92
C CYS A 140 -8.02 10.69 -2.90
N GLY A 141 -9.24 11.24 -2.89
CA GLY A 141 -10.33 10.88 -3.78
C GLY A 141 -10.72 12.02 -4.73
N PRO A 142 -11.84 11.89 -5.46
CA PRO A 142 -12.29 12.89 -6.43
C PRO A 142 -12.56 14.28 -5.87
N THR A 143 -12.79 14.38 -4.56
CA THR A 143 -13.01 15.66 -3.84
C THR A 143 -11.72 16.33 -3.39
N SER A 144 -10.57 15.70 -3.56
CA SER A 144 -9.28 16.24 -3.13
C SER A 144 -8.85 17.38 -4.04
N LYS A 145 -8.69 18.56 -3.44
CA LYS A 145 -8.15 19.74 -4.14
C LYS A 145 -6.63 19.79 -3.95
N PRO A 146 -5.83 20.03 -5.01
CA PRO A 146 -4.37 20.06 -4.90
C PRO A 146 -3.87 20.99 -3.79
N ASP A 147 -4.41 22.20 -3.70
CA ASP A 147 -3.98 23.20 -2.70
C ASP A 147 -4.26 22.76 -1.26
N GLU A 148 -5.37 22.04 -1.02
CA GLU A 148 -5.69 21.48 0.29
C GLU A 148 -4.70 20.36 0.66
N ILE A 149 -4.41 19.46 -0.27
CA ILE A 149 -3.47 18.37 -0.05
C ILE A 149 -2.05 18.90 0.20
N VAL A 150 -1.60 19.88 -0.57
CA VAL A 150 -0.31 20.54 -0.36
C VAL A 150 -0.23 21.17 1.03
N LYS A 151 -1.29 21.88 1.47
CA LYS A 151 -1.33 22.46 2.83
C LYS A 151 -1.24 21.39 3.92
N ILE A 152 -1.95 20.26 3.77
CA ILE A 152 -1.88 19.15 4.71
C ILE A 152 -0.46 18.56 4.72
N CYS A 153 0.14 18.33 3.56
CA CYS A 153 1.51 17.84 3.46
C CYS A 153 2.51 18.76 4.18
N ASN A 154 2.42 20.08 3.95
CA ASN A 154 3.31 21.05 4.58
C ASN A 154 3.08 21.14 6.11
N LEU A 155 1.86 20.94 6.56
CA LEU A 155 1.53 20.93 8.00
C LEU A 155 2.11 19.69 8.71
N ILE A 156 2.00 18.51 8.08
CA ILE A 156 2.47 17.24 8.66
C ILE A 156 3.99 17.07 8.47
N ASN A 157 4.53 17.58 7.38
CA ASN A 157 5.94 17.45 7.01
C ASN A 157 6.57 18.81 6.67
N PRO A 158 6.70 19.71 7.65
CA PRO A 158 7.22 21.06 7.41
C PRO A 158 8.67 21.09 6.93
N LYS A 159 9.44 20.05 7.23
CA LYS A 159 10.84 19.89 6.75
C LYS A 159 10.91 19.31 5.34
N ASN A 160 9.78 18.95 4.73
CA ASN A 160 9.69 18.32 3.42
C ASN A 160 10.58 17.07 3.29
N GLU A 161 10.63 16.27 4.35
CA GLU A 161 11.45 15.04 4.41
C GLU A 161 10.94 13.99 3.42
N LYS A 162 11.86 13.36 2.71
CA LYS A 162 11.54 12.26 1.80
C LYS A 162 11.09 11.03 2.58
N GLY A 163 10.01 10.39 2.11
CA GLY A 163 9.48 9.18 2.74
C GLY A 163 8.48 9.41 3.87
N LYS A 164 8.32 10.65 4.37
CA LYS A 164 7.37 10.98 5.45
C LYS A 164 5.91 10.89 5.00
N ILE A 165 5.58 11.35 3.79
CA ILE A 165 4.20 11.40 3.28
C ILE A 165 4.00 10.42 2.13
N THR A 166 2.90 9.66 2.21
CA THR A 166 2.38 8.85 1.09
C THR A 166 0.99 9.32 0.72
N LEU A 167 0.80 9.80 -0.51
CA LEU A 167 -0.53 10.10 -1.05
C LEU A 167 -1.12 8.83 -1.64
N ILE A 168 -2.27 8.40 -1.10
CA ILE A 168 -2.95 7.16 -1.48
C ILE A 168 -4.16 7.52 -2.33
N SER A 169 -4.01 7.43 -3.65
CA SER A 169 -5.07 7.76 -4.60
C SER A 169 -6.18 6.70 -4.59
N ARG A 170 -7.45 7.13 -4.58
CA ARG A 170 -8.64 6.28 -4.61
C ARG A 170 -9.76 6.95 -5.40
N PHE A 171 -9.56 7.16 -6.68
CA PHE A 171 -10.46 7.96 -7.52
C PHE A 171 -11.63 7.15 -8.09
N GLY A 172 -11.48 5.84 -8.27
CA GLY A 172 -12.37 5.01 -9.07
C GLY A 172 -11.96 5.01 -10.55
N HIS A 173 -12.20 3.88 -11.21
CA HIS A 173 -11.78 3.59 -12.58
C HIS A 173 -12.22 4.61 -13.65
N ASP A 174 -13.30 5.38 -13.39
CA ASP A 174 -13.85 6.38 -14.33
C ASP A 174 -13.27 7.79 -14.09
N SER A 175 -12.53 7.98 -13.01
CA SER A 175 -12.19 9.31 -12.54
C SER A 175 -10.69 9.59 -12.42
N VAL A 176 -9.85 8.55 -12.50
CA VAL A 176 -8.38 8.66 -12.37
C VAL A 176 -7.81 9.68 -13.34
N GLU A 177 -8.07 9.52 -14.62
CA GLU A 177 -7.53 10.37 -15.69
C GLU A 177 -7.96 11.84 -15.56
N LYS A 178 -9.12 12.08 -14.94
CA LYS A 178 -9.67 13.42 -14.74
C LYS A 178 -9.03 14.17 -13.57
N TYR A 179 -8.77 13.46 -12.46
CA TYR A 179 -8.42 14.09 -11.19
C TYR A 179 -6.96 13.90 -10.79
N LEU A 180 -6.38 12.72 -11.02
CA LEU A 180 -5.01 12.42 -10.58
C LEU A 180 -3.95 13.33 -11.23
N PRO A 181 -3.99 13.64 -12.55
CA PRO A 181 -3.01 14.53 -13.15
C PRO A 181 -2.97 15.93 -12.51
N LYS A 182 -4.14 16.47 -12.14
CA LYS A 182 -4.25 17.77 -11.50
C LYS A 182 -3.60 17.76 -10.12
N LEU A 183 -3.83 16.69 -9.36
CA LEU A 183 -3.24 16.52 -8.03
C LEU A 183 -1.71 16.38 -8.14
N ILE A 184 -1.21 15.54 -9.05
CA ILE A 184 0.23 15.36 -9.29
C ILE A 184 0.90 16.69 -9.63
N ARG A 185 0.33 17.45 -10.59
CA ARG A 185 0.87 18.74 -11.01
C ARG A 185 0.90 19.75 -9.87
N GLY A 186 -0.15 19.80 -9.04
CA GLY A 186 -0.20 20.69 -7.88
C GLY A 186 0.89 20.37 -6.86
N VAL A 187 1.04 19.11 -6.49
CA VAL A 187 2.09 18.65 -5.57
C VAL A 187 3.49 18.91 -6.13
N LYS A 188 3.70 18.60 -7.43
CA LYS A 188 4.98 18.81 -8.12
C LYS A 188 5.35 20.30 -8.22
N LYS A 189 4.37 21.17 -8.52
CA LYS A 189 4.57 22.62 -8.62
C LYS A 189 5.09 23.21 -7.31
N GLU A 190 4.58 22.74 -6.18
CA GLU A 190 4.98 23.23 -4.85
C GLU A 190 6.21 22.48 -4.29
N GLY A 191 6.81 21.58 -5.06
CA GLY A 191 8.04 20.87 -4.67
C GLY A 191 7.89 19.93 -3.46
N VAL A 192 6.68 19.47 -3.17
CA VAL A 192 6.40 18.62 -2.02
C VAL A 192 6.89 17.18 -2.27
N ASN A 193 7.71 16.66 -1.39
CA ASN A 193 8.20 15.28 -1.44
C ASN A 193 7.13 14.31 -0.95
N VAL A 194 6.61 13.48 -1.84
CA VAL A 194 5.62 12.45 -1.51
C VAL A 194 5.92 11.12 -2.22
N ILE A 195 5.47 10.05 -1.61
CA ILE A 195 5.34 8.73 -2.24
C ILE A 195 3.91 8.63 -2.77
N TRP A 196 3.72 8.04 -3.94
CA TRP A 196 2.42 7.76 -4.50
C TRP A 196 2.05 6.29 -4.34
N SER A 197 0.83 6.02 -3.90
CA SER A 197 0.24 4.67 -3.84
C SER A 197 -1.17 4.70 -4.41
N CYS A 198 -1.61 3.62 -5.03
CA CYS A 198 -2.96 3.48 -5.56
C CYS A 198 -3.78 2.54 -4.69
N ASP A 199 -4.95 3.00 -4.24
CA ASP A 199 -6.01 2.20 -3.64
C ASP A 199 -7.15 2.02 -4.66
N PRO A 200 -7.12 0.96 -5.44
CA PRO A 200 -8.13 0.73 -6.46
C PRO A 200 -9.40 0.07 -5.90
N MET A 201 -9.45 -0.14 -4.58
CA MET A 201 -10.54 -0.86 -3.93
C MET A 201 -11.69 0.07 -3.53
N HIS A 202 -11.37 1.15 -2.78
CA HIS A 202 -12.39 1.99 -2.14
C HIS A 202 -13.11 2.93 -3.09
N GLY A 203 -12.49 3.32 -4.21
CA GLY A 203 -13.13 4.11 -5.27
C GLY A 203 -14.08 3.31 -6.16
N ASN A 204 -13.99 1.98 -6.16
CA ASN A 204 -14.77 1.07 -7.01
C ASN A 204 -15.81 0.24 -6.25
N THR A 205 -16.11 0.61 -5.00
CA THR A 205 -17.09 -0.11 -4.18
C THR A 205 -18.50 0.08 -4.76
N ILE A 206 -19.19 -1.04 -4.97
CA ILE A 206 -20.59 -1.12 -5.37
C ILE A 206 -21.37 -1.98 -4.36
N GLN A 207 -22.67 -1.88 -4.37
CA GLN A 207 -23.56 -2.78 -3.64
C GLN A 207 -24.02 -3.90 -4.57
N SER A 208 -23.87 -5.15 -4.15
CA SER A 208 -24.41 -6.30 -4.88
C SER A 208 -25.93 -6.37 -4.79
N THR A 209 -26.55 -7.19 -5.63
CA THR A 209 -28.01 -7.47 -5.56
C THR A 209 -28.44 -8.08 -4.23
N THR A 210 -27.51 -8.70 -3.50
CA THR A 210 -27.72 -9.28 -2.17
C THR A 210 -27.44 -8.30 -1.02
N GLY A 211 -27.11 -7.03 -1.33
CA GLY A 211 -26.87 -5.98 -0.34
C GLY A 211 -25.46 -5.90 0.21
N TYR A 212 -24.57 -6.82 -0.15
CA TYR A 212 -23.16 -6.79 0.28
C TYR A 212 -22.34 -5.80 -0.54
N LYS A 213 -21.37 -5.18 0.10
CA LYS A 213 -20.36 -4.36 -0.59
C LYS A 213 -19.41 -5.28 -1.36
N THR A 214 -19.20 -4.96 -2.61
CA THR A 214 -18.27 -5.68 -3.49
C THR A 214 -17.63 -4.72 -4.49
N ARG A 215 -16.81 -5.25 -5.39
CA ARG A 215 -16.13 -4.49 -6.45
C ARG A 215 -16.11 -5.31 -7.72
N ARG A 216 -16.16 -4.68 -8.87
CA ARG A 216 -15.91 -5.38 -10.14
C ARG A 216 -14.41 -5.49 -10.37
N PHE A 217 -13.89 -6.70 -10.50
CA PHE A 217 -12.45 -6.92 -10.69
C PHE A 217 -11.87 -6.09 -11.85
N ASN A 218 -12.58 -6.03 -12.98
CA ASN A 218 -12.12 -5.26 -14.13
C ASN A 218 -12.00 -3.76 -13.84
N ASN A 219 -12.84 -3.20 -12.99
CA ASN A 219 -12.75 -1.80 -12.57
C ASN A 219 -11.54 -1.56 -11.68
N VAL A 220 -11.28 -2.48 -10.74
CA VAL A 220 -10.07 -2.45 -9.90
C VAL A 220 -8.82 -2.50 -10.76
N LEU A 221 -8.75 -3.45 -11.70
CA LEU A 221 -7.62 -3.60 -12.62
C LEU A 221 -7.45 -2.38 -13.53
N LYS A 222 -8.56 -1.80 -14.02
CA LYS A 222 -8.52 -0.59 -14.85
C LYS A 222 -7.93 0.58 -14.06
N GLU A 223 -8.40 0.84 -12.83
CA GLU A 223 -7.85 1.93 -12.01
C GLU A 223 -6.35 1.78 -11.79
N VAL A 224 -5.87 0.56 -11.50
CA VAL A 224 -4.42 0.31 -11.38
C VAL A 224 -3.69 0.71 -12.66
N LYS A 225 -4.15 0.24 -13.83
CA LYS A 225 -3.51 0.55 -15.11
C LYS A 225 -3.49 2.05 -15.41
N ASP A 226 -4.61 2.71 -15.17
CA ASP A 226 -4.75 4.15 -15.44
C ASP A 226 -3.86 4.98 -14.50
N VAL A 227 -3.74 4.61 -13.22
CA VAL A 227 -2.82 5.27 -12.28
C VAL A 227 -1.37 5.17 -12.77
N PHE A 228 -0.92 3.99 -13.19
CA PHE A 228 0.43 3.82 -13.73
C PHE A 228 0.65 4.63 -15.02
N ALA A 229 -0.32 4.62 -15.94
CA ALA A 229 -0.25 5.39 -17.18
C ALA A 229 -0.20 6.92 -16.91
N VAL A 230 -1.01 7.41 -15.97
CA VAL A 230 -0.99 8.82 -15.56
C VAL A 230 0.35 9.19 -14.96
N HIS A 231 0.90 8.38 -14.04
CA HIS A 231 2.22 8.68 -13.46
C HIS A 231 3.32 8.70 -14.52
N GLN A 232 3.27 7.77 -15.48
CA GLN A 232 4.21 7.77 -16.60
C GLN A 232 4.09 9.04 -17.45
N SER A 233 2.86 9.48 -17.78
CA SER A 233 2.62 10.68 -18.57
C SER A 233 3.01 11.99 -17.86
N GLU A 234 2.89 12.04 -16.52
CA GLU A 234 3.25 13.20 -15.70
C GLU A 234 4.73 13.21 -15.27
N GLY A 235 5.51 12.19 -15.68
CA GLY A 235 6.92 12.06 -15.30
C GLY A 235 7.13 11.90 -13.80
N THR A 236 6.26 11.11 -13.16
CA THR A 236 6.31 10.75 -11.74
C THR A 236 6.30 9.24 -11.57
N TYR A 237 6.46 8.75 -10.35
CA TYR A 237 6.58 7.32 -10.07
C TYR A 237 5.40 6.81 -9.25
N ALA A 238 4.72 5.76 -9.74
CA ALA A 238 3.73 5.03 -8.98
C ALA A 238 4.43 4.06 -8.02
N GLY A 239 4.51 4.42 -6.74
CA GLY A 239 5.35 3.73 -5.74
C GLY A 239 4.75 2.44 -5.19
N GLY A 240 3.45 2.21 -5.33
CA GLY A 240 2.83 1.01 -4.80
C GLY A 240 1.33 0.92 -4.94
N LEU A 241 0.79 -0.17 -4.42
CA LEU A 241 -0.63 -0.46 -4.35
C LEU A 241 -1.08 -0.64 -2.90
N HIS A 242 -2.29 -0.20 -2.60
CA HIS A 242 -2.99 -0.40 -1.33
C HIS A 242 -4.22 -1.29 -1.60
N ILE A 243 -4.10 -2.57 -1.32
CA ILE A 243 -5.10 -3.57 -1.69
C ILE A 243 -5.62 -4.28 -0.43
N GLU A 244 -6.94 -4.47 -0.36
CA GLU A 244 -7.57 -5.36 0.62
C GLU A 244 -7.48 -6.81 0.14
N MET A 245 -6.88 -7.67 0.95
CA MET A 245 -6.69 -9.08 0.66
C MET A 245 -6.88 -9.93 1.92
N THR A 246 -7.24 -11.19 1.72
CA THR A 246 -7.27 -12.21 2.78
C THR A 246 -6.68 -13.52 2.27
N GLY A 247 -6.09 -14.31 3.18
CA GLY A 247 -5.64 -15.67 2.90
C GLY A 247 -6.77 -16.73 2.88
N GLN A 248 -7.99 -16.32 3.16
CA GLN A 248 -9.18 -17.19 3.11
C GLN A 248 -9.62 -17.43 1.66
N ASN A 249 -10.28 -18.56 1.40
CA ASN A 249 -10.85 -18.86 0.09
C ASN A 249 -12.18 -18.13 -0.12
N VAL A 250 -12.11 -16.80 -0.15
CA VAL A 250 -13.22 -15.88 -0.37
C VAL A 250 -12.85 -14.87 -1.44
N THR A 251 -13.82 -14.16 -2.00
CA THR A 251 -13.58 -13.07 -2.93
C THR A 251 -14.24 -11.78 -2.46
N GLU A 252 -13.51 -10.68 -2.58
CA GLU A 252 -13.98 -9.31 -2.36
C GLU A 252 -14.52 -8.67 -3.65
N CYS A 253 -14.34 -9.35 -4.79
CA CYS A 253 -14.67 -8.83 -6.11
C CYS A 253 -15.59 -9.77 -6.87
N THR A 254 -16.45 -9.19 -7.72
CA THR A 254 -17.23 -9.92 -8.73
C THR A 254 -16.49 -9.91 -10.06
N GLY A 255 -16.69 -10.95 -10.88
CA GLY A 255 -16.00 -11.13 -12.16
C GLY A 255 -14.57 -11.67 -12.00
N GLY A 256 -13.77 -11.57 -13.06
CA GLY A 256 -12.41 -12.17 -13.10
C GLY A 256 -12.42 -13.56 -13.70
N ALA A 257 -11.51 -14.45 -13.24
CA ALA A 257 -11.35 -15.79 -13.80
C ALA A 257 -12.43 -16.78 -13.38
N LYS A 258 -13.18 -16.47 -12.34
CA LYS A 258 -14.34 -17.26 -11.88
C LYS A 258 -15.54 -16.32 -11.74
N ASN A 259 -16.63 -16.66 -12.39
CA ASN A 259 -17.92 -16.08 -12.09
C ASN A 259 -18.44 -16.73 -10.79
N ILE A 260 -18.59 -15.94 -9.76
CA ILE A 260 -19.27 -16.30 -8.52
C ILE A 260 -20.54 -15.50 -8.45
#